data_958933fc9565c7a253df10f5e76c5444
#
_entry.id   958933fc9565c7a253df10f5e76c5444
#
_cell.length_a   1.000
_cell.length_b   1.000
_cell.length_c   1.000
_cell.angle_alpha   90.00
_cell.angle_beta   90.00
_cell.angle_gamma   90.00
#
_symmetry.space_group_name_H-M   'P 1'
#
loop_
_entity.id
_entity.type
_entity.pdbx_description
1 polymer ?
#
loop_
_entity_poly.entity_id
_entity_poly.type
_entity_poly.pdbx_seq_one_letter_code
_entity_poly.pdbx_strand_id
1 'polypeptide(L)'
;MRYLLVSMAVCFLFATPGSPQSMRRISRVELQDKISGYWIGQCVGNYMGFPFEGTYLEDPVPIFIDRYYQFDDDTSLLINRNDLRGYCPVVTNWLGGAFSDDDTDIEFVTLHAVEKYGLDVNYHEITEMWINHVNRNIWCANRTARDLMSEGFMPPETGSKAKNENWYTIDPQLVNEIWSMIYPGMIRKSVDRAEWGARITSDDWGTHPTLAYAVMYSAAIFEKDVNELVTLALQYIPGDSPFFEGMNDVITWHTENEDWQITRNLIFEKYYQFKRGEYRAPVSDVSSLSNGLFGIMAILYGEGDFVKTTGIAVSAGLDCDNQAATCAGLMGVIHGASAIPPRFTLGLWNPVWTEPFNDTYINFTRDGLPAYNQISDIVNRILQIAEAAILSNGGKKISENGEVYYLINSDI
;
A
#
# COMPACT_ATOMS: atom_id res chain seq x y z
N MET A 1 53.52 15.20 40.08
CA MET A 1 52.71 14.23 39.33
C MET A 1 51.78 15.01 38.41
N ARG A 2 52.13 15.00 37.13
CA ARG A 2 51.31 15.65 36.06
C ARG A 2 50.45 14.54 35.41
N TYR A 3 49.14 14.69 35.46
CA TYR A 3 48.21 13.81 34.76
C TYR A 3 48.03 14.32 33.33
N LEU A 4 48.43 13.49 32.36
CA LEU A 4 48.13 13.67 30.94
C LEU A 4 46.69 13.17 30.70
N LEU A 5 45.78 14.10 30.34
CA LEU A 5 44.46 13.74 29.77
C LEU A 5 44.67 13.46 28.27
N VAL A 6 44.53 12.20 27.90
CA VAL A 6 44.42 11.78 26.48
C VAL A 6 42.98 11.90 26.08
N SER A 7 42.67 12.91 25.25
CA SER A 7 41.38 13.06 24.64
C SER A 7 41.31 12.14 23.43
N MET A 8 40.48 11.09 23.52
CA MET A 8 40.19 10.18 22.43
C MET A 8 39.07 10.78 21.60
N ALA A 9 39.40 11.41 20.45
CA ALA A 9 38.43 11.84 19.46
C ALA A 9 37.87 10.61 18.72
N VAL A 10 36.63 10.27 19.01
CA VAL A 10 35.89 9.27 18.24
C VAL A 10 35.39 9.96 16.97
N CYS A 11 36.08 9.73 15.86
CA CYS A 11 35.57 10.09 14.56
C CYS A 11 34.42 9.13 14.19
N PHE A 12 33.19 9.61 14.29
CA PHE A 12 32.06 8.95 13.62
C PHE A 12 32.23 9.18 12.10
N LEU A 13 32.71 8.17 11.42
CA LEU A 13 32.57 8.05 9.98
C LEU A 13 31.08 7.80 9.69
N PHE A 14 30.37 8.83 9.29
CA PHE A 14 29.09 8.67 8.61
C PHE A 14 29.36 7.95 7.29
N ALA A 15 29.14 6.64 7.27
CA ALA A 15 29.05 5.90 6.03
C ALA A 15 27.83 6.42 5.28
N THR A 16 28.05 7.13 4.19
CA THR A 16 27.00 7.38 3.22
C THR A 16 26.50 6.03 2.71
N PRO A 17 25.19 5.76 2.72
CA PRO A 17 24.68 4.51 2.17
C PRO A 17 24.74 4.60 0.65
N GLY A 18 25.86 4.22 0.09
CA GLY A 18 26.06 3.92 -1.30
C GLY A 18 26.21 2.41 -1.44
N SER A 19 25.16 1.65 -1.32
CA SER A 19 25.16 0.27 -1.83
C SER A 19 25.51 0.34 -3.31
N PRO A 20 26.45 -0.49 -3.81
CA PRO A 20 26.76 -0.50 -5.23
C PRO A 20 25.49 -0.90 -5.98
N GLN A 21 25.00 -0.02 -6.83
CA GLN A 21 23.88 -0.32 -7.73
C GLN A 21 24.20 -1.59 -8.50
N SER A 22 23.38 -2.61 -8.35
CA SER A 22 23.55 -3.88 -9.04
C SER A 22 22.52 -4.01 -10.16
N MET A 23 22.99 -4.47 -11.35
CA MET A 23 22.06 -4.78 -12.44
C MET A 23 21.37 -6.11 -12.12
N ARG A 24 20.08 -6.05 -11.78
CA ARG A 24 19.24 -7.23 -11.58
C ARG A 24 18.42 -7.52 -12.82
N ARG A 25 18.21 -8.81 -13.10
CA ARG A 25 17.52 -9.28 -14.30
C ARG A 25 16.17 -9.86 -13.94
N ILE A 26 15.14 -9.46 -14.71
CA ILE A 26 13.80 -10.04 -14.65
C ILE A 26 13.24 -10.22 -16.06
N SER A 27 12.48 -11.28 -16.32
CA SER A 27 11.80 -11.43 -17.60
C SER A 27 10.59 -10.49 -17.68
N ARG A 28 10.23 -10.08 -18.90
CA ARG A 28 9.02 -9.28 -19.11
C ARG A 28 7.77 -9.99 -18.61
N VAL A 29 7.70 -11.30 -18.80
CA VAL A 29 6.55 -12.12 -18.37
C VAL A 29 6.45 -12.16 -16.86
N GLU A 30 7.57 -12.36 -16.15
CA GLU A 30 7.60 -12.35 -14.70
C GLU A 30 7.24 -10.97 -14.13
N LEU A 31 7.78 -9.88 -14.67
CA LEU A 31 7.43 -8.53 -14.22
C LEU A 31 5.94 -8.25 -14.45
N GLN A 32 5.39 -8.68 -15.59
CA GLN A 32 3.98 -8.53 -15.90
C GLN A 32 3.10 -9.32 -14.92
N ASP A 33 3.49 -10.55 -14.57
CA ASP A 33 2.77 -11.39 -13.60
C ASP A 33 2.77 -10.74 -12.20
N LYS A 34 3.89 -10.14 -11.78
CA LYS A 34 4.01 -9.40 -10.52
C LYS A 34 3.15 -8.13 -10.50
N ILE A 35 3.14 -7.34 -11.58
CA ILE A 35 2.26 -6.17 -11.71
C ILE A 35 0.79 -6.59 -11.73
N SER A 36 0.47 -7.71 -12.37
CA SER A 36 -0.88 -8.29 -12.32
C SER A 36 -1.26 -8.72 -10.89
N GLY A 37 -0.31 -9.36 -10.19
CA GLY A 37 -0.46 -9.77 -8.79
C GLY A 37 -0.72 -8.59 -7.86
N TYR A 38 -0.01 -7.50 -8.05
CA TYR A 38 -0.25 -6.23 -7.36
C TYR A 38 -1.70 -5.76 -7.50
N TRP A 39 -2.19 -5.54 -8.73
CA TRP A 39 -3.53 -4.99 -8.97
C TRP A 39 -4.65 -5.93 -8.51
N ILE A 40 -4.55 -7.21 -8.86
CA ILE A 40 -5.54 -8.22 -8.48
C ILE A 40 -5.52 -8.45 -6.96
N GLY A 41 -4.33 -8.48 -6.36
CA GLY A 41 -4.18 -8.65 -4.92
C GLY A 41 -4.86 -7.55 -4.13
N GLN A 42 -4.68 -6.29 -4.50
CA GLN A 42 -5.37 -5.15 -3.89
C GLN A 42 -6.89 -5.33 -3.96
N CYS A 43 -7.43 -5.63 -5.14
CA CYS A 43 -8.88 -5.87 -5.29
C CYS A 43 -9.38 -7.02 -4.41
N VAL A 44 -8.60 -8.10 -4.25
CA VAL A 44 -8.96 -9.23 -3.37
C VAL A 44 -8.98 -8.78 -1.90
N GLY A 45 -7.94 -8.10 -1.46
CA GLY A 45 -7.82 -7.64 -0.07
C GLY A 45 -8.92 -6.66 0.31
N ASN A 46 -9.17 -5.67 -0.53
CA ASN A 46 -10.24 -4.69 -0.38
C ASN A 46 -11.60 -5.38 -0.25
N TYR A 47 -11.93 -6.34 -1.14
CA TYR A 47 -13.19 -7.11 -1.05
C TYR A 47 -13.31 -7.95 0.21
N MET A 48 -12.21 -8.47 0.75
CA MET A 48 -12.24 -9.21 2.01
C MET A 48 -12.49 -8.30 3.20
N GLY A 49 -11.95 -7.09 3.18
CA GLY A 49 -12.01 -6.12 4.28
C GLY A 49 -13.30 -5.32 4.34
N PHE A 50 -13.89 -4.90 3.21
CA PHE A 50 -15.09 -4.05 3.14
C PHE A 50 -16.21 -4.38 4.13
N PRO A 51 -16.59 -5.65 4.37
CA PRO A 51 -17.65 -5.95 5.34
C PRO A 51 -17.30 -5.58 6.78
N PHE A 52 -16.02 -5.45 7.11
CA PHE A 52 -15.51 -5.29 8.47
C PHE A 52 -14.90 -3.92 8.76
N GLU A 53 -14.61 -3.11 7.74
CA GLU A 53 -14.01 -1.77 7.85
C GLU A 53 -14.71 -0.92 8.91
N GLY A 54 -13.94 -0.34 9.85
CA GLY A 54 -14.45 0.53 10.92
C GLY A 54 -15.42 -0.14 11.91
N THR A 55 -15.59 -1.47 11.86
CA THR A 55 -16.50 -2.21 12.75
C THR A 55 -15.81 -2.68 14.03
N TYR A 56 -14.59 -3.17 13.91
CA TYR A 56 -13.80 -3.73 15.00
C TYR A 56 -12.62 -2.79 15.31
N LEU A 57 -12.76 -2.01 16.39
CA LEU A 57 -11.76 -1.02 16.79
C LEU A 57 -10.90 -1.53 17.95
N GLU A 58 -11.52 -1.79 19.12
CA GLU A 58 -10.80 -2.23 20.32
C GLU A 58 -10.37 -3.69 20.23
N ASP A 59 -11.27 -4.57 19.83
CA ASP A 59 -11.02 -5.99 19.69
C ASP A 59 -10.87 -6.37 18.20
N PRO A 60 -10.12 -7.45 17.88
CA PRO A 60 -10.08 -8.00 16.53
C PRO A 60 -11.43 -8.61 16.13
N VAL A 61 -11.62 -8.87 14.83
CA VAL A 61 -12.77 -9.66 14.35
C VAL A 61 -12.77 -11.01 15.10
N PRO A 62 -13.90 -11.45 15.69
CA PRO A 62 -13.92 -12.63 16.57
C PRO A 62 -13.70 -13.97 15.86
N ILE A 63 -13.65 -13.95 14.54
CA ILE A 63 -13.30 -15.09 13.69
C ILE A 63 -12.17 -14.72 12.75
N PHE A 64 -11.40 -15.70 12.28
CA PHE A 64 -10.39 -15.47 11.26
C PHE A 64 -11.06 -15.36 9.88
N ILE A 65 -10.79 -14.28 9.16
CA ILE A 65 -11.35 -14.02 7.83
C ILE A 65 -10.36 -14.51 6.77
N ASP A 66 -10.63 -15.64 6.16
CA ASP A 66 -9.80 -16.28 5.12
C ASP A 66 -10.49 -16.39 3.76
N ARG A 67 -11.65 -15.77 3.61
CA ARG A 67 -12.49 -15.77 2.42
C ARG A 67 -13.38 -14.54 2.36
N TYR A 68 -14.04 -14.35 1.23
CA TYR A 68 -15.07 -13.31 1.13
C TYR A 68 -16.26 -13.65 2.03
N TYR A 69 -16.75 -12.64 2.73
CA TYR A 69 -17.94 -12.74 3.53
C TYR A 69 -19.19 -12.66 2.62
N GLN A 70 -20.14 -13.56 2.83
CA GLN A 70 -21.31 -13.73 1.97
C GLN A 70 -22.60 -13.42 2.73
N PHE A 71 -23.73 -13.24 2.00
CA PHE A 71 -25.04 -13.01 2.61
C PHE A 71 -25.52 -14.13 3.53
N ASP A 72 -25.08 -15.35 3.28
CA ASP A 72 -25.44 -16.54 4.08
C ASP A 72 -24.57 -16.67 5.33
N ASP A 73 -23.56 -15.83 5.49
CA ASP A 73 -22.71 -15.79 6.67
C ASP A 73 -23.40 -15.07 7.84
N ASP A 74 -22.85 -15.23 9.03
CA ASP A 74 -23.37 -14.61 10.24
C ASP A 74 -23.33 -13.08 10.18
N THR A 75 -24.43 -12.47 9.80
CA THR A 75 -24.57 -11.01 9.73
C THR A 75 -24.49 -10.34 11.10
N SER A 76 -24.55 -11.07 12.22
CA SER A 76 -24.38 -10.51 13.56
C SER A 76 -22.98 -9.88 13.74
N LEU A 77 -21.99 -10.36 13.02
CA LEU A 77 -20.65 -9.77 13.00
C LEU A 77 -20.58 -8.38 12.35
N LEU A 78 -21.64 -7.96 11.66
CA LEU A 78 -21.73 -6.67 10.93
C LEU A 78 -22.70 -5.67 11.60
N ILE A 79 -23.38 -6.07 12.69
CA ILE A 79 -24.53 -5.34 13.27
C ILE A 79 -24.15 -4.00 13.93
N ASN A 80 -22.90 -3.79 14.30
CA ASN A 80 -22.49 -2.54 14.95
C ASN A 80 -22.25 -1.38 13.98
N ARG A 81 -22.43 -1.55 12.71
CA ARG A 81 -22.40 -0.45 11.75
C ARG A 81 -23.69 0.36 11.83
N ASN A 82 -23.65 1.44 12.61
CA ASN A 82 -24.66 2.50 12.55
C ASN A 82 -24.61 3.27 11.23
N ASP A 83 -23.61 3.03 10.42
CA ASP A 83 -23.40 3.60 9.11
C ASP A 83 -23.35 2.48 8.07
N LEU A 84 -24.52 2.13 7.57
CA LEU A 84 -24.64 1.28 6.39
C LEU A 84 -24.23 2.12 5.18
N ARG A 85 -22.95 2.43 5.02
CA ARG A 85 -22.40 3.10 3.82
C ARG A 85 -22.60 2.27 2.55
N GLY A 86 -23.53 1.32 2.57
CA GLY A 86 -23.83 0.42 1.47
C GLY A 86 -22.87 -0.76 1.34
N TYR A 87 -21.94 -0.94 2.26
CA TYR A 87 -21.07 -2.10 2.31
C TYR A 87 -21.85 -3.30 2.81
N CYS A 88 -22.49 -3.97 1.88
CA CYS A 88 -23.02 -5.29 2.11
C CYS A 88 -21.88 -6.32 2.08
N PRO A 89 -22.06 -7.50 2.67
CA PRO A 89 -21.26 -8.66 2.36
C PRO A 89 -21.11 -8.74 0.84
N VAL A 90 -19.91 -9.04 0.37
CA VAL A 90 -19.61 -9.02 -1.05
C VAL A 90 -20.61 -9.88 -1.83
N VAL A 91 -21.43 -9.24 -2.64
CA VAL A 91 -22.46 -9.92 -3.42
C VAL A 91 -21.82 -10.42 -4.70
N THR A 92 -21.25 -11.58 -4.59
CA THR A 92 -20.43 -12.15 -5.62
C THR A 92 -21.15 -12.32 -6.96
N ASN A 93 -22.44 -12.64 -6.93
CA ASN A 93 -23.22 -12.87 -8.16
C ASN A 93 -23.64 -11.58 -8.91
N TRP A 94 -23.37 -10.41 -8.34
CA TRP A 94 -23.80 -9.14 -8.91
C TRP A 94 -22.65 -8.34 -9.51
N LEU A 95 -21.41 -8.75 -9.23
CA LEU A 95 -20.24 -8.07 -9.75
C LEU A 95 -19.92 -8.56 -11.16
N GLY A 96 -19.76 -7.63 -12.09
CA GLY A 96 -19.30 -7.91 -13.44
C GLY A 96 -17.78 -8.01 -13.55
N GLY A 97 -17.05 -7.67 -12.50
CA GLY A 97 -15.59 -7.62 -12.43
C GLY A 97 -15.10 -7.12 -11.06
N ALA A 98 -13.83 -6.79 -10.96
CA ALA A 98 -13.25 -6.13 -9.79
C ALA A 98 -13.67 -4.65 -9.73
N PHE A 99 -13.75 -4.11 -8.53
CA PHE A 99 -13.84 -2.67 -8.28
C PHE A 99 -13.09 -2.34 -6.98
N SER A 100 -12.87 -1.07 -6.72
CA SER A 100 -12.41 -0.55 -5.44
C SER A 100 -13.11 0.79 -5.16
N ASP A 101 -12.97 1.29 -3.95
CA ASP A 101 -13.38 2.65 -3.59
C ASP A 101 -12.22 3.64 -3.73
N ASP A 102 -11.97 4.55 -2.76
CA ASP A 102 -10.91 5.55 -2.88
C ASP A 102 -9.48 5.01 -2.73
N ASP A 103 -9.34 3.75 -2.42
CA ASP A 103 -8.04 3.09 -2.34
C ASP A 103 -7.41 2.89 -3.73
N THR A 104 -7.62 1.73 -4.35
CA THR A 104 -7.03 1.38 -5.65
C THR A 104 -7.51 2.28 -6.79
N ASP A 105 -8.70 2.89 -6.73
CA ASP A 105 -9.21 3.71 -7.83
C ASP A 105 -8.54 5.10 -7.92
N ILE A 106 -7.93 5.62 -6.84
CA ILE A 106 -7.06 6.81 -6.94
C ILE A 106 -5.73 6.46 -7.61
N GLU A 107 -5.22 5.24 -7.48
CA GLU A 107 -4.07 4.78 -8.27
C GLU A 107 -4.40 4.73 -9.77
N PHE A 108 -5.65 4.40 -10.14
CA PHE A 108 -6.11 4.47 -11.52
C PHE A 108 -6.07 5.92 -12.06
N VAL A 109 -6.34 6.93 -11.23
CA VAL A 109 -6.16 8.35 -11.59
C VAL A 109 -4.67 8.68 -11.74
N THR A 110 -3.81 8.17 -10.86
CA THR A 110 -2.36 8.36 -10.93
C THR A 110 -1.78 7.73 -12.20
N LEU A 111 -2.25 6.54 -12.60
CA LEU A 111 -1.88 5.91 -13.87
C LEU A 111 -2.18 6.84 -15.06
N HIS A 112 -3.39 7.39 -15.13
CA HIS A 112 -3.77 8.33 -16.20
C HIS A 112 -2.97 9.62 -16.15
N ALA A 113 -2.58 10.11 -14.97
CA ALA A 113 -1.71 11.27 -14.81
C ALA A 113 -0.34 11.02 -15.42
N VAL A 114 0.27 9.87 -15.12
CA VAL A 114 1.59 9.50 -15.64
C VAL A 114 1.55 9.28 -17.15
N GLU A 115 0.49 8.71 -17.68
CA GLU A 115 0.30 8.57 -19.13
C GLU A 115 0.20 9.91 -19.85
N LYS A 116 -0.50 10.86 -19.24
CA LYS A 116 -0.73 12.18 -19.82
C LYS A 116 0.50 13.09 -19.74
N TYR A 117 1.19 13.09 -18.60
CA TYR A 117 2.25 14.06 -18.27
C TYR A 117 3.65 13.45 -18.18
N GLY A 118 3.76 12.14 -18.16
CA GLY A 118 5.04 11.42 -18.03
C GLY A 118 5.45 11.15 -16.59
N LEU A 119 6.63 10.55 -16.45
CA LEU A 119 7.19 10.11 -15.15
C LEU A 119 7.45 11.28 -14.18
N ASP A 120 7.68 12.49 -14.72
CA ASP A 120 7.98 13.69 -13.94
C ASP A 120 6.73 14.54 -13.62
N VAL A 121 5.53 13.93 -13.67
CA VAL A 121 4.27 14.60 -13.30
C VAL A 121 4.44 15.39 -12.01
N ASN A 122 4.04 16.69 -12.05
CA ASN A 122 4.25 17.63 -10.97
C ASN A 122 2.96 17.95 -10.21
N TYR A 123 3.06 18.75 -9.14
CA TYR A 123 1.90 19.07 -8.29
C TYR A 123 0.80 19.87 -9.00
N HIS A 124 1.11 20.68 -9.98
CA HIS A 124 0.08 21.38 -10.76
C HIS A 124 -0.71 20.37 -11.62
N GLU A 125 -0.02 19.48 -12.29
CA GLU A 125 -0.61 18.47 -13.18
C GLU A 125 -1.44 17.44 -12.42
N ILE A 126 -0.95 16.95 -11.25
CA ILE A 126 -1.75 16.02 -10.44
C ILE A 126 -2.95 16.71 -9.80
N THR A 127 -2.86 17.99 -9.43
CA THR A 127 -4.01 18.78 -8.95
C THR A 127 -5.09 18.87 -10.03
N GLU A 128 -4.70 19.11 -11.29
CA GLU A 128 -5.65 19.09 -12.41
C GLU A 128 -6.36 17.73 -12.52
N MET A 129 -5.63 16.62 -12.39
CA MET A 129 -6.22 15.27 -12.42
C MET A 129 -7.18 15.05 -11.25
N TRP A 130 -6.81 15.44 -10.04
CA TRP A 130 -7.67 15.33 -8.87
C TRP A 130 -8.96 16.14 -9.02
N ILE A 131 -8.87 17.40 -9.47
CA ILE A 131 -10.04 18.27 -9.70
C ILE A 131 -10.98 17.67 -10.73
N ASN A 132 -10.45 17.04 -11.78
CA ASN A 132 -11.27 16.49 -12.86
C ASN A 132 -11.87 15.11 -12.52
N HIS A 133 -11.20 14.31 -11.71
CA HIS A 133 -11.53 12.89 -11.58
C HIS A 133 -11.86 12.44 -10.14
N VAL A 134 -11.41 13.15 -9.10
CA VAL A 134 -11.57 12.75 -7.69
C VAL A 134 -12.58 13.65 -7.00
N ASN A 135 -13.88 13.45 -7.24
CA ASN A 135 -14.92 14.36 -6.76
C ASN A 135 -15.90 13.75 -5.75
N ARG A 136 -15.90 12.44 -5.60
CA ARG A 136 -16.84 11.71 -4.75
C ARG A 136 -16.19 10.42 -4.24
N ASN A 137 -16.83 9.77 -3.26
CA ASN A 137 -16.32 8.56 -2.64
C ASN A 137 -14.84 8.75 -2.24
N ILE A 138 -14.61 9.76 -1.43
CA ILE A 138 -13.35 10.09 -0.76
C ILE A 138 -13.67 10.62 0.64
N TRP A 139 -12.83 10.29 1.59
CA TRP A 139 -13.03 10.64 2.99
C TRP A 139 -11.78 11.33 3.56
N CYS A 140 -11.77 11.61 4.80
CA CYS A 140 -10.65 12.05 5.63
C CYS A 140 -9.66 12.99 4.92
N ALA A 141 -8.39 12.61 4.82
CA ALA A 141 -7.36 13.45 4.22
C ALA A 141 -7.58 13.68 2.73
N ASN A 142 -8.09 12.66 2.00
CA ASN A 142 -8.43 12.78 0.58
C ASN A 142 -9.48 13.87 0.36
N ARG A 143 -10.56 13.87 1.17
CA ARG A 143 -11.63 14.87 1.07
C ARG A 143 -11.10 16.27 1.35
N THR A 144 -10.38 16.45 2.45
CA THR A 144 -9.83 17.75 2.84
C THR A 144 -8.87 18.30 1.78
N ALA A 145 -7.97 17.46 1.26
CA ALA A 145 -7.04 17.87 0.20
C ALA A 145 -7.78 18.29 -1.08
N ARG A 146 -8.80 17.50 -1.49
CA ARG A 146 -9.61 17.83 -2.68
C ARG A 146 -10.39 19.13 -2.52
N ASP A 147 -10.93 19.41 -1.34
CA ASP A 147 -11.66 20.64 -1.04
C ASP A 147 -10.70 21.85 -1.08
N LEU A 148 -9.50 21.73 -0.49
CA LEU A 148 -8.44 22.74 -0.57
C LEU A 148 -7.99 23.00 -2.02
N MET A 149 -7.91 21.97 -2.87
CA MET A 149 -7.62 22.16 -4.29
C MET A 149 -8.71 22.99 -4.98
N SER A 150 -9.98 22.85 -4.59
CA SER A 150 -11.08 23.68 -5.11
C SER A 150 -10.97 25.15 -4.69
N GLU A 151 -10.31 25.42 -3.56
CA GLU A 151 -10.01 26.77 -3.05
C GLU A 151 -8.74 27.37 -3.69
N GLY A 152 -8.03 26.60 -4.53
CA GLY A 152 -6.84 27.06 -5.25
C GLY A 152 -5.51 26.71 -4.58
N PHE A 153 -5.52 25.90 -3.50
CA PHE A 153 -4.29 25.38 -2.91
C PHE A 153 -3.77 24.19 -3.72
N MET A 154 -2.48 23.93 -3.63
CA MET A 154 -1.81 22.80 -4.31
C MET A 154 -0.96 21.99 -3.32
N PRO A 155 -0.73 20.71 -3.59
CA PRO A 155 0.26 19.95 -2.83
C PRO A 155 1.66 20.62 -2.90
N PRO A 156 2.47 20.49 -1.87
CA PRO A 156 2.22 19.74 -0.63
C PRO A 156 1.39 20.53 0.41
N GLU A 157 0.90 21.73 0.08
CA GLU A 157 0.14 22.56 1.02
C GLU A 157 -1.20 21.93 1.40
N THR A 158 -1.84 21.20 0.46
CA THR A 158 -3.11 20.50 0.67
C THR A 158 -3.00 19.32 1.64
N GLY A 159 -1.81 18.74 1.79
CA GLY A 159 -1.55 17.70 2.78
C GLY A 159 -0.98 18.22 4.10
N SER A 160 -0.55 19.48 4.15
CA SER A 160 0.18 20.00 5.31
C SER A 160 -0.65 20.03 6.60
N LYS A 161 -0.01 19.78 7.73
CA LYS A 161 -0.62 19.92 9.07
C LYS A 161 -1.31 21.26 9.31
N ALA A 162 -0.87 22.30 8.63
CA ALA A 162 -1.42 23.63 8.79
C ALA A 162 -2.78 23.81 8.12
N LYS A 163 -3.12 22.96 7.14
CA LYS A 163 -4.34 23.11 6.34
C LYS A 163 -5.20 21.85 6.33
N ASN A 164 -4.62 20.69 6.34
CA ASN A 164 -5.34 19.43 6.36
C ASN A 164 -5.42 18.89 7.80
N GLU A 165 -6.58 19.01 8.41
CA GLU A 165 -6.80 18.53 9.79
C GLU A 165 -6.68 17.00 9.88
N ASN A 166 -6.83 16.28 8.77
CA ASN A 166 -6.74 14.82 8.65
C ASN A 166 -5.36 14.34 8.15
N TRP A 167 -4.33 15.19 8.15
CA TRP A 167 -2.98 14.92 7.63
C TRP A 167 -2.34 13.61 8.09
N TYR A 168 -2.87 13.00 9.14
CA TYR A 168 -2.35 11.82 9.82
C TYR A 168 -3.11 10.53 9.47
N THR A 169 -4.13 10.60 8.63
CA THR A 169 -4.94 9.44 8.25
C THR A 169 -4.25 8.61 7.16
N ILE A 170 -4.73 7.38 6.98
CA ILE A 170 -4.07 6.34 6.19
C ILE A 170 -4.16 6.56 4.68
N ASP A 171 -5.02 7.47 4.25
CA ASP A 171 -5.34 7.75 2.83
C ASP A 171 -4.14 7.70 1.84
N PRO A 172 -2.93 8.20 2.18
CA PRO A 172 -1.82 8.17 1.23
C PRO A 172 -1.17 6.78 1.07
N GLN A 173 -1.46 5.82 1.95
CA GLN A 173 -0.71 4.56 1.97
C GLN A 173 -0.97 3.78 0.68
N LEU A 174 -2.18 3.28 0.47
CA LEU A 174 -2.51 2.42 -0.65
C LEU A 174 -2.43 3.17 -1.99
N VAL A 175 -2.92 4.39 -2.06
CA VAL A 175 -2.99 5.17 -3.32
C VAL A 175 -1.63 5.53 -3.95
N ASN A 176 -0.51 5.18 -3.31
CA ASN A 176 0.84 5.48 -3.80
C ASN A 176 1.70 4.24 -4.08
N GLU A 177 1.16 3.03 -3.92
CA GLU A 177 1.87 1.77 -4.18
C GLU A 177 2.20 1.59 -5.67
N ILE A 178 1.40 2.17 -6.56
CA ILE A 178 1.63 2.19 -8.01
C ILE A 178 3.02 2.72 -8.38
N TRP A 179 3.58 3.64 -7.61
CA TRP A 179 4.93 4.15 -7.87
C TRP A 179 6.00 3.07 -7.79
N SER A 180 5.78 2.05 -6.95
CA SER A 180 6.69 0.91 -6.86
C SER A 180 6.58 -0.03 -8.06
N MET A 181 5.42 -0.09 -8.69
CA MET A 181 5.24 -0.83 -9.94
C MET A 181 5.79 -0.06 -11.14
N ILE A 182 5.77 1.27 -11.09
CA ILE A 182 6.40 2.14 -12.10
C ILE A 182 7.94 2.10 -11.99
N TYR A 183 8.48 2.00 -10.77
CA TYR A 183 9.92 1.93 -10.50
C TYR A 183 10.32 0.58 -9.87
N PRO A 184 10.10 -0.57 -10.55
CA PRO A 184 10.31 -1.89 -9.99
C PRO A 184 11.79 -2.11 -9.62
N GLY A 185 12.07 -2.49 -8.38
CA GLY A 185 13.43 -2.71 -7.88
C GLY A 185 14.30 -1.45 -7.75
N MET A 186 13.76 -0.28 -8.03
CA MET A 186 14.43 1.03 -7.89
C MET A 186 13.89 1.75 -6.65
N ILE A 187 14.25 1.25 -5.46
CA ILE A 187 13.63 1.62 -4.18
C ILE A 187 13.63 3.12 -3.95
N ARG A 188 14.77 3.80 -4.12
CA ARG A 188 14.87 5.24 -3.88
C ARG A 188 13.91 6.02 -4.77
N LYS A 189 13.79 5.64 -6.03
CA LYS A 189 12.84 6.27 -6.96
C LYS A 189 11.40 6.02 -6.56
N SER A 190 11.07 4.80 -6.14
CA SER A 190 9.75 4.44 -5.62
C SER A 190 9.40 5.29 -4.39
N VAL A 191 10.31 5.36 -3.42
CA VAL A 191 10.14 6.12 -2.18
C VAL A 191 10.00 7.61 -2.46
N ASP A 192 10.88 8.20 -3.29
CA ASP A 192 10.82 9.63 -3.66
C ASP A 192 9.45 10.00 -4.26
N ARG A 193 8.93 9.12 -5.15
CA ARG A 193 7.63 9.37 -5.79
C ARG A 193 6.45 9.06 -4.89
N ALA A 194 6.55 8.03 -4.05
CA ALA A 194 5.52 7.70 -3.07
C ALA A 194 5.42 8.80 -1.99
N GLU A 195 6.54 9.36 -1.52
CA GLU A 195 6.54 10.52 -0.62
C GLU A 195 5.91 11.74 -1.29
N TRP A 196 6.29 12.02 -2.54
CA TRP A 196 5.68 13.11 -3.31
C TRP A 196 4.15 12.94 -3.41
N GLY A 197 3.69 11.72 -3.69
CA GLY A 197 2.27 11.41 -3.75
C GLY A 197 1.59 11.50 -2.38
N ALA A 198 2.21 10.97 -1.33
CA ALA A 198 1.67 11.03 0.02
C ALA A 198 1.46 12.46 0.53
N ARG A 199 2.31 13.40 0.09
CA ARG A 199 2.18 14.82 0.44
C ARG A 199 1.04 15.55 -0.26
N ILE A 200 0.28 14.88 -1.11
CA ILE A 200 -0.96 15.42 -1.64
C ILE A 200 -1.99 15.57 -0.52
N THR A 201 -2.03 14.61 0.39
CA THR A 201 -3.07 14.50 1.42
C THR A 201 -2.54 14.54 2.85
N SER A 202 -1.26 14.23 3.08
CA SER A 202 -0.71 13.99 4.42
C SER A 202 0.66 14.66 4.64
N ASP A 203 1.09 14.70 5.89
CA ASP A 203 2.33 15.36 6.32
C ASP A 203 3.01 14.55 7.43
N ASP A 204 4.29 14.86 7.72
CA ASP A 204 5.06 14.26 8.80
C ASP A 204 4.91 12.72 8.84
N TRP A 205 4.75 12.13 10.03
CA TRP A 205 4.63 10.67 10.18
C TRP A 205 3.35 10.07 9.52
N GLY A 206 2.37 10.90 9.15
CA GLY A 206 1.23 10.48 8.34
C GLY A 206 1.64 9.88 6.99
N THR A 207 2.81 10.27 6.46
CA THR A 207 3.35 9.74 5.21
C THR A 207 4.25 8.49 5.38
N HIS A 208 4.71 8.22 6.60
CA HIS A 208 5.76 7.21 6.82
C HIS A 208 5.36 5.76 6.50
N PRO A 209 4.11 5.30 6.77
CA PRO A 209 3.68 3.99 6.29
C PRO A 209 3.78 3.86 4.77
N THR A 210 3.38 4.90 4.02
CA THR A 210 3.52 4.92 2.55
C THR A 210 4.98 4.68 2.11
N LEU A 211 5.96 5.28 2.80
CA LEU A 211 7.38 5.06 2.50
C LEU A 211 7.78 3.60 2.74
N ALA A 212 7.38 3.02 3.88
CA ALA A 212 7.70 1.64 4.20
C ALA A 212 7.13 0.67 3.17
N TYR A 213 5.87 0.85 2.78
CA TYR A 213 5.23 0.01 1.78
C TYR A 213 5.84 0.21 0.39
N ALA A 214 6.20 1.44 0.01
CA ALA A 214 6.90 1.69 -1.24
C ALA A 214 8.24 0.95 -1.31
N VAL A 215 9.01 0.89 -0.21
CA VAL A 215 10.23 0.08 -0.12
C VAL A 215 9.91 -1.39 -0.35
N MET A 216 8.95 -1.94 0.42
CA MET A 216 8.63 -3.36 0.36
C MET A 216 8.12 -3.78 -1.02
N TYR A 217 7.22 -3.03 -1.62
CA TYR A 217 6.69 -3.31 -2.96
C TYR A 217 7.77 -3.26 -4.04
N SER A 218 8.61 -2.23 -4.03
CA SER A 218 9.70 -2.11 -5.00
C SER A 218 10.73 -3.23 -4.82
N ALA A 219 11.09 -3.56 -3.57
CA ALA A 219 12.03 -4.63 -3.27
C ALA A 219 11.47 -6.02 -3.59
N ALA A 220 10.15 -6.24 -3.42
CA ALA A 220 9.48 -7.52 -3.66
C ALA A 220 9.55 -7.99 -5.14
N ILE A 221 9.98 -7.13 -6.05
CA ILE A 221 10.30 -7.53 -7.42
C ILE A 221 11.41 -8.60 -7.43
N PHE A 222 12.34 -8.56 -6.46
CA PHE A 222 13.51 -9.42 -6.40
C PHE A 222 13.67 -10.13 -5.05
N GLU A 223 13.04 -9.64 -3.98
CA GLU A 223 13.10 -10.22 -2.64
C GLU A 223 11.76 -10.88 -2.31
N LYS A 224 11.80 -12.04 -1.64
CA LYS A 224 10.60 -12.78 -1.26
C LYS A 224 10.46 -12.98 0.25
N ASP A 225 11.57 -12.80 0.99
CA ASP A 225 11.54 -12.94 2.44
C ASP A 225 10.90 -11.68 3.07
N VAL A 226 9.75 -11.87 3.69
CA VAL A 226 9.00 -10.77 4.30
C VAL A 226 9.74 -10.11 5.47
N ASN A 227 10.58 -10.85 6.19
CA ASN A 227 11.40 -10.28 7.27
C ASN A 227 12.47 -9.35 6.71
N GLU A 228 13.11 -9.74 5.58
CA GLU A 228 14.09 -8.90 4.90
C GLU A 228 13.40 -7.65 4.32
N LEU A 229 12.20 -7.79 3.74
CA LEU A 229 11.42 -6.66 3.22
C LEU A 229 11.08 -5.64 4.33
N VAL A 230 10.58 -6.10 5.48
CA VAL A 230 10.24 -5.22 6.62
C VAL A 230 11.50 -4.58 7.22
N THR A 231 12.60 -5.35 7.35
CA THR A 231 13.88 -4.84 7.86
C THR A 231 14.47 -3.78 6.93
N LEU A 232 14.35 -3.98 5.62
CA LEU A 232 14.79 -3.00 4.61
C LEU A 232 13.94 -1.73 4.67
N ALA A 233 12.62 -1.86 4.79
CA ALA A 233 11.70 -0.74 4.88
C ALA A 233 12.02 0.16 6.09
N LEU A 234 12.35 -0.43 7.23
CA LEU A 234 12.70 0.31 8.45
C LEU A 234 13.86 1.29 8.23
N GLN A 235 14.80 1.00 7.31
CA GLN A 235 15.95 1.87 7.03
C GLN A 235 15.59 3.18 6.32
N TYR A 236 14.37 3.27 5.75
CA TYR A 236 13.88 4.45 5.05
C TYR A 236 12.97 5.32 5.90
N ILE A 237 12.64 4.89 7.12
CA ILE A 237 11.79 5.66 8.02
C ILE A 237 12.66 6.52 8.95
N PRO A 238 12.34 7.83 9.13
CA PRO A 238 13.09 8.70 10.04
C PRO A 238 13.14 8.12 11.47
N GLY A 239 14.31 8.07 12.06
CA GLY A 239 14.56 7.40 13.35
C GLY A 239 13.85 8.04 14.56
N ASP A 240 13.37 9.28 14.43
CA ASP A 240 12.56 9.99 15.44
C ASP A 240 11.05 9.84 15.22
N SER A 241 10.65 9.12 14.15
CA SER A 241 9.25 8.86 13.83
C SER A 241 8.58 7.94 14.85
N PRO A 242 7.31 8.18 15.23
CA PRO A 242 6.53 7.20 15.97
C PRO A 242 6.30 5.89 15.19
N PHE A 243 6.26 5.96 13.85
CA PHE A 243 6.14 4.78 13.01
C PHE A 243 7.42 3.92 13.02
N PHE A 244 8.61 4.56 13.02
CA PHE A 244 9.89 3.84 13.21
C PHE A 244 9.93 3.10 14.54
N GLU A 245 9.52 3.78 15.63
CA GLU A 245 9.41 3.16 16.94
C GLU A 245 8.46 1.95 16.89
N GLY A 246 7.29 2.14 16.30
CA GLY A 246 6.28 1.10 16.17
C GLY A 246 6.74 -0.10 15.35
N MET A 247 7.41 0.10 14.22
CA MET A 247 7.95 -1.00 13.43
C MET A 247 8.97 -1.83 14.23
N ASN A 248 9.88 -1.19 14.99
CA ASN A 248 10.82 -1.90 15.85
C ASN A 248 10.10 -2.72 16.93
N ASP A 249 9.05 -2.15 17.54
CA ASP A 249 8.27 -2.87 18.54
C ASP A 249 7.56 -4.08 17.92
N VAL A 250 6.94 -3.92 16.75
CA VAL A 250 6.25 -5.02 16.05
C VAL A 250 7.22 -6.15 15.69
N ILE A 251 8.40 -5.81 15.16
CA ILE A 251 9.47 -6.79 14.89
C ILE A 251 9.86 -7.53 16.17
N THR A 252 10.02 -6.81 17.28
CA THR A 252 10.36 -7.40 18.59
C THR A 252 9.24 -8.31 19.08
N TRP A 253 8.01 -7.81 19.12
CA TRP A 253 6.84 -8.57 19.59
C TRP A 253 6.56 -9.81 18.73
N HIS A 254 6.80 -9.75 17.42
CA HIS A 254 6.73 -10.91 16.55
C HIS A 254 7.71 -12.02 16.95
N THR A 255 8.93 -11.67 17.42
CA THR A 255 9.87 -12.68 17.90
C THR A 255 9.52 -13.23 19.28
N GLU A 256 8.76 -12.51 20.08
CA GLU A 256 8.38 -12.86 21.46
C GLU A 256 7.04 -13.60 21.54
N ASN A 257 6.18 -13.45 20.56
CA ASN A 257 4.80 -13.98 20.55
C ASN A 257 4.50 -14.73 19.26
N GLU A 258 3.99 -15.95 19.35
CA GLU A 258 3.53 -16.73 18.20
C GLU A 258 2.12 -16.33 17.73
N ASP A 259 1.31 -15.72 18.62
CA ASP A 259 -0.05 -15.29 18.33
C ASP A 259 -0.09 -13.82 17.94
N TRP A 260 -0.48 -13.55 16.69
CA TRP A 260 -0.63 -12.20 16.15
C TRP A 260 -1.63 -11.33 16.95
N GLN A 261 -2.64 -11.93 17.58
CA GLN A 261 -3.63 -11.19 18.37
C GLN A 261 -2.98 -10.51 19.59
N ILE A 262 -1.97 -11.12 20.18
CA ILE A 262 -1.20 -10.52 21.29
C ILE A 262 -0.48 -9.27 20.77
N THR A 263 0.24 -9.38 19.65
CA THR A 263 0.93 -8.23 19.03
C THR A 263 -0.04 -7.15 18.56
N ARG A 264 -1.19 -7.54 18.00
CA ARG A 264 -2.28 -6.61 17.65
C ARG A 264 -2.72 -5.76 18.85
N ASN A 265 -2.93 -6.39 19.98
CA ASN A 265 -3.37 -5.69 21.18
C ASN A 265 -2.27 -4.78 21.74
N LEU A 266 -1.02 -5.18 21.70
CA LEU A 266 0.12 -4.34 22.08
C LEU A 266 0.25 -3.10 21.18
N ILE A 267 0.04 -3.25 19.86
CA ILE A 267 0.00 -2.12 18.94
C ILE A 267 -1.15 -1.18 19.31
N PHE A 268 -2.36 -1.72 19.53
CA PHE A 268 -3.53 -0.92 19.89
C PHE A 268 -3.30 -0.15 21.18
N GLU A 269 -2.84 -0.81 22.23
CA GLU A 269 -2.59 -0.18 23.54
C GLU A 269 -1.57 0.96 23.46
N LYS A 270 -0.51 0.79 22.67
CA LYS A 270 0.59 1.77 22.61
C LYS A 270 0.39 2.82 21.54
N TYR A 271 -0.10 2.47 20.35
CA TYR A 271 -0.07 3.34 19.17
C TYR A 271 -1.41 3.93 18.75
N TYR A 272 -2.54 3.35 19.14
CA TYR A 272 -3.85 3.94 18.88
C TYR A 272 -4.03 5.30 19.59
N GLN A 273 -3.45 5.44 20.78
CA GLN A 273 -3.37 6.69 21.55
C GLN A 273 -1.92 7.08 21.84
N PHE A 274 -1.10 7.09 20.81
CA PHE A 274 0.35 7.30 20.96
C PHE A 274 0.69 8.61 21.69
N LYS A 275 1.64 8.50 22.65
CA LYS A 275 2.11 9.59 23.48
C LYS A 275 3.62 9.51 23.64
N ARG A 276 4.31 10.65 23.46
CA ARG A 276 5.75 10.77 23.68
C ARG A 276 6.05 12.12 24.35
N GLY A 277 6.31 12.12 25.66
CA GLY A 277 6.44 13.35 26.45
C GLY A 277 5.13 14.15 26.42
N GLU A 278 5.19 15.41 25.99
CA GLU A 278 4.01 16.27 25.82
C GLU A 278 3.26 16.03 24.51
N TYR A 279 3.87 15.32 23.55
CA TYR A 279 3.24 15.03 22.26
C TYR A 279 2.13 13.99 22.41
N ARG A 280 1.02 14.23 21.68
CA ARG A 280 -0.12 13.31 21.57
C ARG A 280 -0.48 13.17 20.10
N ALA A 281 -0.50 11.94 19.58
CA ALA A 281 -1.05 11.68 18.26
C ALA A 281 -2.59 11.80 18.28
N PRO A 282 -3.20 12.25 17.20
CA PRO A 282 -4.65 12.16 17.05
C PRO A 282 -5.12 10.73 17.17
N VAL A 283 -6.25 10.51 17.85
CA VAL A 283 -6.89 9.20 18.03
C VAL A 283 -7.93 9.03 16.93
N SER A 284 -7.74 8.02 16.09
CA SER A 284 -8.63 7.74 14.97
C SER A 284 -8.52 6.28 14.52
N ASP A 285 -9.63 5.69 14.13
CA ASP A 285 -9.72 4.38 13.50
C ASP A 285 -8.99 4.30 12.15
N VAL A 286 -8.91 5.43 11.45
CA VAL A 286 -8.18 5.57 10.18
C VAL A 286 -6.79 6.21 10.35
N SER A 287 -6.19 6.18 11.56
CA SER A 287 -4.82 6.68 11.76
C SER A 287 -3.81 5.84 11.00
N SER A 288 -2.94 6.49 10.20
CA SER A 288 -1.87 5.82 9.47
C SER A 288 -0.88 5.10 10.39
N LEU A 289 -0.70 5.60 11.63
CA LEU A 289 0.23 4.99 12.59
C LEU A 289 -0.22 3.58 13.01
N SER A 290 -1.43 3.44 13.55
CA SER A 290 -1.94 2.14 14.01
C SER A 290 -2.25 1.19 12.85
N ASN A 291 -2.89 1.68 11.81
CA ASN A 291 -3.20 0.88 10.62
C ASN A 291 -1.94 0.40 9.91
N GLY A 292 -0.98 1.30 9.65
CA GLY A 292 0.30 0.91 9.05
C GLY A 292 1.03 -0.17 9.85
N LEU A 293 1.01 -0.09 11.20
CA LEU A 293 1.61 -1.13 12.05
C LEU A 293 0.83 -2.45 12.02
N PHE A 294 -0.51 -2.42 11.86
CA PHE A 294 -1.30 -3.65 11.68
C PHE A 294 -0.93 -4.36 10.38
N GLY A 295 -0.69 -3.62 9.30
CA GLY A 295 -0.21 -4.19 8.06
C GLY A 295 1.19 -4.80 8.17
N ILE A 296 2.14 -4.12 8.83
CA ILE A 296 3.48 -4.69 9.12
C ILE A 296 3.35 -5.99 9.93
N MET A 297 2.50 -6.00 10.96
CA MET A 297 2.21 -7.19 11.74
C MET A 297 1.65 -8.32 10.85
N ALA A 298 0.66 -8.01 10.02
CA ALA A 298 0.04 -9.00 9.14
C ALA A 298 1.07 -9.62 8.16
N ILE A 299 1.98 -8.82 7.61
CA ILE A 299 3.05 -9.28 6.72
C ILE A 299 3.99 -10.25 7.45
N LEU A 300 4.43 -9.90 8.66
CA LEU A 300 5.36 -10.74 9.45
C LEU A 300 4.71 -12.07 9.85
N TYR A 301 3.53 -12.01 10.46
CA TYR A 301 2.82 -13.22 10.90
C TYR A 301 2.23 -14.04 9.76
N GLY A 302 2.02 -13.42 8.60
CA GLY A 302 1.59 -14.09 7.38
C GLY A 302 2.66 -14.97 6.75
N GLU A 303 3.96 -14.72 7.04
CA GLU A 303 5.11 -15.52 6.61
C GLU A 303 5.16 -15.74 5.08
N GLY A 304 4.64 -14.77 4.32
CA GLY A 304 4.59 -14.83 2.86
C GLY A 304 3.40 -15.64 2.31
N ASP A 305 2.52 -16.20 3.12
CA ASP A 305 1.29 -16.84 2.64
C ASP A 305 0.23 -15.78 2.31
N PHE A 306 -0.31 -15.81 1.10
CA PHE A 306 -1.30 -14.85 0.61
C PHE A 306 -2.56 -14.80 1.49
N VAL A 307 -3.12 -15.97 1.81
CA VAL A 307 -4.39 -16.06 2.55
C VAL A 307 -4.20 -15.70 4.00
N LYS A 308 -3.14 -16.20 4.62
CA LYS A 308 -2.82 -15.93 6.02
C LYS A 308 -2.53 -14.43 6.22
N THR A 309 -1.70 -13.82 5.37
CA THR A 309 -1.37 -12.40 5.45
C THR A 309 -2.61 -11.52 5.29
N THR A 310 -3.40 -11.74 4.23
CA THR A 310 -4.62 -10.98 3.97
C THR A 310 -5.65 -11.18 5.08
N GLY A 311 -5.81 -12.43 5.53
CA GLY A 311 -6.74 -12.77 6.61
C GLY A 311 -6.40 -12.13 7.95
N ILE A 312 -5.11 -12.05 8.31
CA ILE A 312 -4.67 -11.31 9.52
C ILE A 312 -4.96 -9.81 9.38
N ALA A 313 -4.67 -9.21 8.20
CA ALA A 313 -4.91 -7.79 7.95
C ALA A 313 -6.40 -7.44 8.12
N VAL A 314 -7.31 -8.24 7.55
CA VAL A 314 -8.76 -8.05 7.75
C VAL A 314 -9.15 -8.28 9.21
N SER A 315 -8.70 -9.38 9.80
CA SER A 315 -9.13 -9.79 11.16
C SER A 315 -8.60 -8.87 12.26
N ALA A 316 -7.57 -8.08 11.97
CA ALA A 316 -7.04 -7.10 12.90
C ALA A 316 -7.99 -5.92 13.17
N GLY A 317 -8.93 -5.62 12.26
CA GLY A 317 -9.89 -4.53 12.40
C GLY A 317 -9.33 -3.16 11.98
N LEU A 318 -9.92 -2.09 12.50
CA LEU A 318 -9.70 -0.69 12.08
C LEU A 318 -10.08 -0.48 10.60
N ASP A 319 -9.22 0.15 9.82
CA ASP A 319 -9.34 0.35 8.37
C ASP A 319 -8.81 -0.90 7.64
N CYS A 320 -9.53 -2.00 7.79
CA CYS A 320 -9.01 -3.31 7.46
C CYS A 320 -9.10 -3.68 5.98
N ASP A 321 -9.91 -3.01 5.19
CA ASP A 321 -9.95 -3.19 3.74
C ASP A 321 -8.75 -2.54 3.06
N ASN A 322 -8.37 -1.31 3.47
CA ASN A 322 -7.13 -0.68 3.06
C ASN A 322 -5.92 -1.55 3.43
N GLN A 323 -5.83 -2.01 4.70
CA GLN A 323 -4.71 -2.84 5.13
C GLN A 323 -4.65 -4.17 4.38
N ALA A 324 -5.79 -4.82 4.18
CA ALA A 324 -5.83 -6.09 3.45
C ALA A 324 -5.48 -5.91 1.98
N ALA A 325 -5.90 -4.79 1.34
CA ALA A 325 -5.54 -4.47 -0.03
C ALA A 325 -4.02 -4.27 -0.17
N THR A 326 -3.41 -3.45 0.70
CA THR A 326 -1.96 -3.28 0.76
C THR A 326 -1.23 -4.62 0.95
N CYS A 327 -1.64 -5.42 1.93
CA CYS A 327 -0.98 -6.69 2.24
C CYS A 327 -1.14 -7.72 1.11
N ALA A 328 -2.35 -7.87 0.55
CA ALA A 328 -2.62 -8.80 -0.55
C ALA A 328 -1.94 -8.38 -1.85
N GLY A 329 -1.89 -7.08 -2.14
CA GLY A 329 -1.13 -6.52 -3.26
C GLY A 329 0.37 -6.86 -3.15
N LEU A 330 0.96 -6.68 -1.96
CA LEU A 330 2.36 -7.04 -1.71
C LEU A 330 2.61 -8.56 -1.91
N MET A 331 1.74 -9.41 -1.37
CA MET A 331 1.85 -10.86 -1.61
C MET A 331 1.71 -11.20 -3.09
N GLY A 332 0.85 -10.48 -3.82
CA GLY A 332 0.73 -10.59 -5.27
C GLY A 332 2.01 -10.19 -6.01
N VAL A 333 2.73 -9.17 -5.57
CA VAL A 333 4.05 -8.81 -6.12
C VAL A 333 5.10 -9.87 -5.80
N ILE A 334 5.13 -10.38 -4.57
CA ILE A 334 6.11 -11.39 -4.16
C ILE A 334 5.98 -12.66 -5.03
N HIS A 335 4.76 -13.14 -5.25
CA HIS A 335 4.50 -14.44 -5.84
C HIS A 335 4.00 -14.41 -7.29
N GLY A 336 3.51 -13.27 -7.78
CA GLY A 336 2.81 -13.11 -9.05
C GLY A 336 1.31 -13.39 -8.93
N ALA A 337 0.53 -12.92 -9.91
CA ALA A 337 -0.92 -13.14 -9.98
C ALA A 337 -1.27 -14.64 -10.08
N SER A 338 -0.42 -15.42 -10.74
CA SER A 338 -0.58 -16.85 -10.92
C SER A 338 -0.62 -17.64 -9.61
N ALA A 339 -0.10 -17.08 -8.52
CA ALA A 339 -0.09 -17.68 -7.18
C ALA A 339 -1.30 -17.25 -6.31
N ILE A 340 -2.10 -16.28 -6.73
CA ILE A 340 -3.32 -15.90 -6.02
C ILE A 340 -4.33 -17.06 -6.12
N PRO A 341 -4.87 -17.57 -4.97
CA PRO A 341 -5.76 -18.71 -5.02
C PRO A 341 -7.01 -18.47 -5.89
N PRO A 342 -7.32 -19.34 -6.85
CA PRO A 342 -8.42 -19.15 -7.81
C PRO A 342 -9.79 -18.86 -7.17
N ARG A 343 -10.02 -19.34 -5.95
CA ARG A 343 -11.27 -19.10 -5.21
C ARG A 343 -11.57 -17.63 -4.94
N PHE A 344 -10.57 -16.72 -5.05
CA PHE A 344 -10.77 -15.28 -4.89
C PHE A 344 -11.07 -14.56 -6.21
N THR A 345 -10.74 -15.18 -7.34
CA THR A 345 -10.77 -14.48 -8.64
C THR A 345 -11.55 -15.22 -9.72
N LEU A 346 -11.81 -16.52 -9.54
CA LEU A 346 -12.49 -17.38 -10.51
C LEU A 346 -13.69 -18.09 -9.90
N GLY A 347 -14.72 -18.35 -10.70
CA GLY A 347 -15.77 -19.34 -10.42
C GLY A 347 -16.78 -19.03 -9.33
N LEU A 348 -16.40 -18.31 -8.29
CA LEU A 348 -17.29 -17.96 -7.17
C LEU A 348 -18.39 -16.98 -7.56
N TRP A 349 -18.08 -16.14 -8.51
CA TRP A 349 -18.92 -15.00 -8.91
C TRP A 349 -19.79 -15.35 -10.11
N ASN A 350 -19.14 -15.96 -11.08
CA ASN A 350 -19.78 -16.48 -12.26
C ASN A 350 -19.01 -17.73 -12.73
N PRO A 351 -19.64 -18.93 -12.74
CA PRO A 351 -18.95 -20.16 -13.07
C PRO A 351 -18.35 -20.19 -14.48
N VAL A 352 -18.70 -19.24 -15.36
CA VAL A 352 -18.11 -19.13 -16.70
C VAL A 352 -16.85 -18.26 -16.75
N TRP A 353 -16.47 -17.57 -15.66
CA TRP A 353 -15.24 -16.80 -15.63
C TRP A 353 -14.03 -17.71 -15.66
N THR A 354 -13.22 -17.57 -16.69
CA THR A 354 -11.98 -18.32 -16.89
C THR A 354 -10.73 -17.47 -16.61
N GLU A 355 -10.91 -16.18 -16.40
CA GLU A 355 -9.87 -15.20 -16.12
C GLU A 355 -10.17 -14.50 -14.79
N PRO A 356 -9.14 -14.04 -14.05
CA PRO A 356 -9.34 -13.32 -12.80
C PRO A 356 -10.29 -12.13 -12.97
N PHE A 357 -11.34 -12.08 -12.16
CA PHE A 357 -12.39 -11.05 -12.20
C PHE A 357 -12.98 -10.82 -13.61
N ASN A 358 -13.03 -11.87 -14.46
CA ASN A 358 -13.46 -11.76 -15.85
C ASN A 358 -12.68 -10.70 -16.64
N ASP A 359 -11.40 -10.53 -16.32
CA ASP A 359 -10.50 -9.48 -16.85
C ASP A 359 -11.13 -8.07 -16.85
N THR A 360 -11.94 -7.75 -15.83
CA THR A 360 -12.70 -6.51 -15.77
C THR A 360 -12.46 -5.75 -14.49
N TYR A 361 -12.05 -4.49 -14.60
CA TYR A 361 -12.03 -3.49 -13.52
C TYR A 361 -13.11 -2.44 -13.77
N ILE A 362 -13.99 -2.24 -12.79
CA ILE A 362 -15.13 -1.33 -12.86
C ILE A 362 -14.79 -0.05 -12.10
N ASN A 363 -14.59 1.04 -12.81
CA ASN A 363 -14.46 2.37 -12.24
C ASN A 363 -15.84 3.04 -12.18
N PHE A 364 -16.45 3.10 -11.01
CA PHE A 364 -17.71 3.85 -10.81
C PHE A 364 -17.54 5.09 -9.91
N THR A 365 -16.36 5.35 -9.40
CA THR A 365 -16.07 6.38 -8.41
C THR A 365 -15.30 7.57 -8.98
N ARG A 366 -14.48 7.39 -10.04
CA ARG A 366 -13.62 8.42 -10.64
C ARG A 366 -14.25 8.98 -11.91
N ASP A 367 -14.63 10.27 -11.87
CA ASP A 367 -15.37 10.94 -12.93
C ASP A 367 -14.54 11.08 -14.23
N GLY A 368 -15.18 11.01 -15.37
CA GLY A 368 -14.56 11.27 -16.67
C GLY A 368 -13.51 10.26 -17.15
N LEU A 369 -13.25 9.21 -16.37
CA LEU A 369 -12.42 8.08 -16.78
C LEU A 369 -13.29 6.90 -17.24
N PRO A 370 -12.76 5.96 -18.05
CA PRO A 370 -13.54 4.81 -18.53
C PRO A 370 -14.14 4.01 -17.37
N ALA A 371 -15.45 3.70 -17.48
CA ALA A 371 -16.19 2.95 -16.46
C ALA A 371 -15.80 1.47 -16.42
N TYR A 372 -15.46 0.89 -17.58
CA TYR A 372 -15.05 -0.52 -17.70
C TYR A 372 -13.68 -0.59 -18.35
N ASN A 373 -12.78 -1.31 -17.72
CA ASN A 373 -11.39 -1.48 -18.16
C ASN A 373 -11.01 -2.96 -18.08
N GLN A 374 -10.17 -3.41 -19.01
CA GLN A 374 -9.56 -4.72 -18.85
C GLN A 374 -8.42 -4.63 -17.84
N ILE A 375 -8.36 -5.55 -16.86
CA ILE A 375 -7.26 -5.64 -15.89
C ILE A 375 -5.94 -5.88 -16.64
N SER A 376 -5.98 -6.75 -17.64
CA SER A 376 -4.83 -7.03 -18.51
C SER A 376 -4.34 -5.77 -19.25
N ASP A 377 -5.23 -4.85 -19.63
CA ASP A 377 -4.83 -3.57 -20.23
C ASP A 377 -4.20 -2.63 -19.19
N ILE A 378 -4.80 -2.49 -18.00
CA ILE A 378 -4.22 -1.72 -16.91
C ILE A 378 -2.79 -2.20 -16.60
N VAL A 379 -2.60 -3.52 -16.46
CA VAL A 379 -1.29 -4.15 -16.22
C VAL A 379 -0.30 -3.84 -17.35
N ASN A 380 -0.73 -3.93 -18.61
CA ASN A 380 0.13 -3.61 -19.75
C ASN A 380 0.52 -2.13 -19.79
N ARG A 381 -0.38 -1.21 -19.42
CA ARG A 381 -0.11 0.23 -19.34
C ARG A 381 0.94 0.53 -18.26
N ILE A 382 0.78 -0.05 -17.06
CA ILE A 382 1.77 0.07 -15.99
C ILE A 382 3.12 -0.50 -16.43
N LEU A 383 3.13 -1.68 -17.07
CA LEU A 383 4.35 -2.31 -17.58
C LEU A 383 5.09 -1.45 -18.63
N GLN A 384 4.35 -0.77 -19.51
CA GLN A 384 4.94 0.14 -20.51
C GLN A 384 5.60 1.35 -19.83
N ILE A 385 4.94 1.92 -18.81
CA ILE A 385 5.51 3.02 -18.02
C ILE A 385 6.76 2.53 -17.25
N ALA A 386 6.69 1.35 -16.63
CA ALA A 386 7.81 0.73 -15.93
C ALA A 386 9.00 0.49 -16.88
N GLU A 387 8.75 0.03 -18.10
CA GLU A 387 9.80 -0.10 -19.13
C GLU A 387 10.47 1.25 -19.42
N ALA A 388 9.68 2.31 -19.59
CA ALA A 388 10.22 3.65 -19.81
C ALA A 388 11.03 4.14 -18.60
N ALA A 389 10.56 3.88 -17.38
CA ALA A 389 11.24 4.21 -16.14
C ALA A 389 12.57 3.44 -15.99
N ILE A 390 12.58 2.14 -16.28
CA ILE A 390 13.80 1.31 -16.28
C ILE A 390 14.84 1.89 -17.25
N LEU A 391 14.44 2.18 -18.48
CA LEU A 391 15.35 2.66 -19.51
C LEU A 391 15.91 4.06 -19.21
N SER A 392 15.07 4.96 -18.69
CA SER A 392 15.49 6.33 -18.33
C SER A 392 16.40 6.37 -17.09
N ASN A 393 16.38 5.32 -16.25
CA ASN A 393 17.24 5.21 -15.07
C ASN A 393 18.46 4.28 -15.28
N GLY A 394 18.92 4.12 -16.53
CA GLY A 394 20.16 3.40 -16.86
C GLY A 394 19.99 1.88 -16.98
N GLY A 395 18.78 1.36 -16.85
CA GLY A 395 18.47 -0.03 -17.14
C GLY A 395 18.49 -0.35 -18.64
N LYS A 396 18.28 -1.62 -18.99
CA LYS A 396 18.31 -2.09 -20.38
C LYS A 396 17.18 -3.07 -20.64
N LYS A 397 16.70 -3.05 -21.88
CA LYS A 397 15.84 -4.11 -22.44
C LYS A 397 16.68 -4.97 -23.36
N ILE A 398 16.67 -6.28 -23.16
CA ILE A 398 17.42 -7.25 -23.96
C ILE A 398 16.48 -8.36 -24.44
N SER A 399 16.82 -9.00 -25.54
CA SER A 399 16.10 -10.16 -26.07
C SER A 399 17.06 -11.33 -26.19
N GLU A 400 16.70 -12.46 -25.58
CA GLU A 400 17.47 -13.69 -25.60
C GLU A 400 16.53 -14.87 -25.88
N ASN A 401 16.85 -15.71 -26.85
CA ASN A 401 16.07 -16.89 -27.22
C ASN A 401 14.56 -16.62 -27.49
N GLY A 402 14.22 -15.42 -27.97
CA GLY A 402 12.84 -15.02 -28.23
C GLY A 402 12.10 -14.43 -27.01
N GLU A 403 12.73 -14.40 -25.85
CA GLU A 403 12.20 -13.79 -24.62
C GLU A 403 12.79 -12.40 -24.39
N VAL A 404 11.98 -11.53 -23.78
CA VAL A 404 12.38 -10.17 -23.40
C VAL A 404 12.70 -10.12 -21.92
N TYR A 405 13.83 -9.49 -21.59
CA TYR A 405 14.28 -9.25 -20.22
C TYR A 405 14.60 -7.79 -19.99
N TYR A 406 14.42 -7.36 -18.74
CA TYR A 406 14.89 -6.07 -18.26
C TYR A 406 16.10 -6.30 -17.34
N LEU A 407 17.14 -5.49 -17.57
CA LEU A 407 18.23 -5.31 -16.63
C LEU A 407 17.94 -4.02 -15.87
N ILE A 408 17.59 -4.13 -14.62
CA ILE A 408 17.18 -3.02 -13.77
C ILE A 408 18.37 -2.59 -12.93
N ASN A 409 18.64 -1.29 -12.93
CA ASN A 409 19.64 -0.67 -12.07
C ASN A 409 19.05 -0.60 -10.64
N SER A 410 19.20 -1.69 -9.91
CA SER A 410 18.56 -1.89 -8.60
C SER A 410 19.44 -1.36 -7.48
N ASP A 411 18.83 -0.84 -6.46
CA ASP A 411 19.44 -0.41 -5.21
C ASP A 411 19.08 -1.32 -4.01
N ILE A 412 18.72 -2.58 -4.34
CA ILE A 412 18.52 -3.68 -3.40
C ILE A 412 19.86 -4.40 -3.15
#